data_928ccfe8bbf2c84339befcd99180460c
#
_entry.id   928ccfe8bbf2c84339befcd99180460c
#
_cell.length_a   1.000
_cell.length_b   1.000
_cell.length_c   1.000
_cell.angle_alpha   90.00
_cell.angle_beta   90.00
_cell.angle_gamma   90.00
#
_symmetry.space_group_name_H-M   'P 1'
#
loop_
_entity.id
_entity.type
_entity.pdbx_description
1 polymer ?
#
loop_
_entity_poly.entity_id
_entity_poly.type
_entity_poly.pdbx_seq_one_letter_code
_entity_poly.pdbx_strand_id
1 'polypeptide(L)'
;MVEAWQRFSHTMAYGLLLRGTPYHFKHDKTYFPKDVCEKFGLLPIKACDLNSDAVRNVVKHMTDTALQNYKEAAAIWKEGSKGENKAFEDMVLLTTPSVFYLEQLRKHDYFILNKSLSSPFMNVKLQNRLLVQKKLHRYCDCLLKTEMSLF
;
A
#
# COMPACT_ATOMS: atom_id res chain seq x y z
N MET A 1 5.79 9.63 16.36
CA MET A 1 4.36 9.26 16.11
C MET A 1 3.79 9.97 14.88
N VAL A 2 3.78 11.31 14.79
CA VAL A 2 3.26 12.05 13.61
C VAL A 2 3.90 11.61 12.30
N GLU A 3 5.21 11.42 12.27
CA GLU A 3 5.94 10.95 11.09
C GLU A 3 5.49 9.56 10.62
N ALA A 4 5.26 8.62 11.53
CA ALA A 4 4.75 7.30 11.17
C ALA A 4 3.37 7.39 10.51
N TRP A 5 2.47 8.23 11.03
CA TRP A 5 1.16 8.49 10.44
C TRP A 5 1.26 9.07 9.04
N GLN A 6 2.14 10.03 8.81
CA GLN A 6 2.36 10.62 7.49
C GLN A 6 2.83 9.57 6.49
N ARG A 7 3.77 8.69 6.88
CA ARG A 7 4.29 7.62 6.03
C ARG A 7 3.23 6.57 5.69
N PHE A 8 2.38 6.18 6.65
CA PHE A 8 1.23 5.30 6.38
C PHE A 8 0.25 5.95 5.40
N SER A 9 -0.07 7.24 5.60
CA SER A 9 -0.96 7.99 4.71
C SER A 9 -0.41 8.08 3.28
N HIS A 10 0.90 8.31 3.10
CA HIS A 10 1.53 8.29 1.79
C HIS A 10 1.42 6.91 1.13
N THR A 11 1.63 5.83 1.88
CA THR A 11 1.48 4.47 1.37
C THR A 11 0.06 4.21 0.88
N MET A 12 -0.95 4.63 1.66
CA MET A 12 -2.36 4.52 1.26
C MET A 12 -2.66 5.34 0.00
N ALA A 13 -2.20 6.58 -0.05
CA ALA A 13 -2.41 7.47 -1.19
C ALA A 13 -1.83 6.89 -2.49
N TYR A 14 -0.59 6.44 -2.47
CA TYR A 14 0.03 5.81 -3.64
C TYR A 14 -0.70 4.53 -4.06
N GLY A 15 -1.11 3.68 -3.11
CA GLY A 15 -1.86 2.48 -3.42
C GLY A 15 -3.20 2.78 -4.09
N LEU A 16 -3.93 3.79 -3.60
CA LEU A 16 -5.21 4.23 -4.18
C LEU A 16 -5.03 4.87 -5.56
N LEU A 17 -4.04 5.75 -5.73
CA LEU A 17 -3.74 6.39 -7.01
C LEU A 17 -3.38 5.36 -8.08
N LEU A 18 -2.47 4.44 -7.78
CA LEU A 18 -2.05 3.41 -8.72
C LEU A 18 -3.20 2.46 -9.06
N ARG A 19 -4.04 2.09 -8.09
CA ARG A 19 -5.21 1.25 -8.33
C ARG A 19 -6.24 1.95 -9.22
N GLY A 20 -6.42 3.26 -9.07
CA GLY A 20 -7.34 4.07 -9.88
C GLY A 20 -6.80 4.44 -11.27
N THR A 21 -5.50 4.34 -11.50
CA THR A 21 -4.85 4.79 -12.73
C THR A 21 -5.48 4.22 -14.01
N PRO A 22 -5.78 2.91 -14.14
CA PRO A 22 -6.39 2.38 -15.37
C PRO A 22 -7.74 3.01 -15.70
N TYR A 23 -8.52 3.35 -14.68
CA TYR A 23 -9.80 4.05 -14.85
C TYR A 23 -9.60 5.50 -15.27
N HIS A 24 -8.69 6.21 -14.61
CA HIS A 24 -8.43 7.62 -14.88
C HIS A 24 -7.87 7.85 -16.29
N PHE A 25 -6.99 6.97 -16.75
CA PHE A 25 -6.45 7.02 -18.11
C PHE A 25 -7.53 6.87 -19.20
N LYS A 26 -8.57 6.07 -18.97
CA LYS A 26 -9.72 5.97 -19.90
C LYS A 26 -10.48 7.28 -20.05
N HIS A 27 -10.30 8.20 -19.13
CA HIS A 27 -10.93 9.52 -19.11
C HIS A 27 -9.90 10.64 -19.31
N ASP A 28 -8.77 10.35 -19.97
CA ASP A 28 -7.68 11.28 -20.28
C ASP A 28 -7.15 12.04 -19.05
N LYS A 29 -7.19 11.40 -17.88
CA LYS A 29 -6.69 11.94 -16.63
C LYS A 29 -5.53 11.11 -16.11
N THR A 30 -4.53 11.78 -15.55
CA THR A 30 -3.43 11.14 -14.83
C THR A 30 -3.18 11.85 -13.51
N TYR A 31 -2.81 11.08 -12.51
CA TYR A 31 -2.45 11.56 -11.19
C TYR A 31 -1.01 11.15 -10.81
N PHE A 32 -0.21 10.79 -11.80
CA PHE A 32 1.22 10.57 -11.54
C PHE A 32 1.90 11.89 -11.15
N PRO A 33 2.77 11.90 -10.15
CA PRO A 33 3.54 13.07 -9.78
C PRO A 33 4.37 13.57 -10.95
N LYS A 34 4.30 14.88 -11.23
CA LYS A 34 4.93 15.48 -12.40
C LYS A 34 6.45 15.29 -12.41
N ASP A 35 7.09 15.50 -11.28
CA ASP A 35 8.53 15.31 -11.07
C ASP A 35 8.99 13.88 -11.37
N VAL A 36 8.19 12.88 -10.96
CA VAL A 36 8.46 11.47 -11.26
C VAL A 36 8.29 11.20 -12.75
N CYS A 37 7.24 11.76 -13.38
CA CYS A 37 7.04 11.63 -14.82
C CYS A 37 8.19 12.24 -15.62
N GLU A 38 8.66 13.43 -15.24
CA GLU A 38 9.81 14.10 -15.86
C GLU A 38 11.08 13.24 -15.73
N LYS A 39 11.35 12.70 -14.55
CA LYS A 39 12.50 11.83 -14.28
C LYS A 39 12.57 10.61 -15.20
N PHE A 40 11.43 10.04 -15.57
CA PHE A 40 11.35 8.85 -16.42
C PHE A 40 10.93 9.14 -17.86
N GLY A 41 10.92 10.41 -18.28
CA GLY A 41 10.61 10.81 -19.66
C GLY A 41 9.17 10.54 -20.08
N LEU A 42 8.23 10.56 -19.15
CA LEU A 42 6.82 10.24 -19.38
C LEU A 42 5.95 11.49 -19.67
N LEU A 43 6.51 12.62 -20.03
CA LEU A 43 5.73 13.82 -20.37
C LEU A 43 5.85 14.16 -21.87
N PRO A 44 4.72 14.51 -22.53
CA PRO A 44 3.32 14.46 -22.07
C PRO A 44 2.76 13.02 -22.01
N ILE A 45 1.92 12.73 -21.02
CA ILE A 45 1.29 11.42 -20.87
C ILE A 45 0.11 11.30 -21.84
N LYS A 46 0.11 10.27 -22.67
CA LYS A 46 -1.00 9.91 -23.55
C LYS A 46 -1.61 8.59 -23.10
N ALA A 47 -2.88 8.38 -23.38
CA ALA A 47 -3.58 7.13 -22.99
C ALA A 47 -2.91 5.86 -23.56
N CYS A 48 -2.26 5.94 -24.71
CA CYS A 48 -1.50 4.83 -25.33
C CYS A 48 -0.22 4.46 -24.59
N ASP A 49 0.28 5.30 -23.68
CA ASP A 49 1.57 5.10 -23.01
C ASP A 49 1.50 4.12 -21.83
N LEU A 50 0.29 3.65 -21.45
CA LEU A 50 0.11 2.75 -20.30
C LEU A 50 0.91 1.44 -20.37
N ASN A 51 1.27 0.99 -21.56
CA ASN A 51 2.09 -0.20 -21.77
C ASN A 51 3.58 0.11 -21.91
N SER A 52 3.96 1.39 -21.88
CA SER A 52 5.35 1.80 -22.07
C SER A 52 6.23 1.46 -20.87
N ASP A 53 7.51 1.25 -21.12
CA ASP A 53 8.51 1.05 -20.06
C ASP A 53 8.64 2.30 -19.18
N ALA A 54 8.40 3.50 -19.73
CA ALA A 54 8.39 4.73 -18.95
C ALA A 54 7.27 4.72 -17.89
N VAL A 55 6.04 4.31 -18.25
CA VAL A 55 4.95 4.12 -17.27
C VAL A 55 5.32 3.06 -16.24
N ARG A 56 5.87 1.93 -16.67
CA ARG A 56 6.29 0.86 -15.77
C ARG A 56 7.34 1.34 -14.76
N ASN A 57 8.30 2.16 -15.19
CA ASN A 57 9.31 2.74 -14.33
C ASN A 57 8.73 3.75 -13.32
N VAL A 58 7.76 4.57 -13.73
CA VAL A 58 7.01 5.47 -12.83
C VAL A 58 6.25 4.65 -11.78
N VAL A 59 5.49 3.64 -12.21
CA VAL A 59 4.74 2.74 -11.31
C VAL A 59 5.68 2.02 -10.34
N LYS A 60 6.83 1.53 -10.82
CA LYS A 60 7.85 0.91 -9.99
C LYS A 60 8.36 1.87 -8.93
N HIS A 61 8.77 3.07 -9.33
CA HIS A 61 9.28 4.08 -8.40
C HIS A 61 8.25 4.41 -7.31
N MET A 62 7.00 4.67 -7.68
CA MET A 62 5.92 4.96 -6.74
C MET A 62 5.64 3.77 -5.81
N THR A 63 5.61 2.55 -6.35
CA THR A 63 5.39 1.32 -5.57
C THR A 63 6.49 1.09 -4.55
N ASP A 64 7.76 1.19 -4.96
CA ASP A 64 8.90 0.94 -4.09
C ASP A 64 9.00 2.02 -3.00
N THR A 65 8.76 3.28 -3.34
CA THR A 65 8.69 4.39 -2.37
C THR A 65 7.58 4.16 -1.34
N ALA A 66 6.39 3.76 -1.79
CA ALA A 66 5.27 3.49 -0.89
C ALA A 66 5.54 2.31 0.06
N LEU A 67 6.09 1.22 -0.44
CA LEU A 67 6.44 0.06 0.38
C LEU A 67 7.58 0.36 1.36
N GLN A 68 8.52 1.23 0.98
CA GLN A 68 9.56 1.70 1.88
C GLN A 68 8.98 2.58 3.00
N ASN A 69 8.10 3.54 2.67
CA ASN A 69 7.38 4.35 3.66
C ASN A 69 6.60 3.48 4.66
N TYR A 70 5.96 2.41 4.20
CA TYR A 70 5.26 1.47 5.08
C TYR A 70 6.20 0.80 6.08
N LYS A 71 7.37 0.32 5.63
CA LYS A 71 8.36 -0.33 6.50
C LYS A 71 8.93 0.65 7.54
N GLU A 72 9.25 1.86 7.11
CA GLU A 72 9.78 2.90 8.01
C GLU A 72 8.73 3.35 9.03
N ALA A 73 7.47 3.52 8.61
CA ALA A 73 6.36 3.80 9.51
C ALA A 73 6.22 2.72 10.59
N ALA A 74 6.30 1.45 10.21
CA ALA A 74 6.21 0.34 11.14
C ALA A 74 7.40 0.31 12.11
N ALA A 75 8.61 0.66 11.67
CA ALA A 75 9.80 0.75 12.53
C ALA A 75 9.66 1.88 13.54
N ILE A 76 9.34 3.12 13.07
CA ILE A 76 9.14 4.29 13.95
C ILE A 76 8.07 3.99 15.00
N TRP A 77 6.98 3.31 14.60
CA TRP A 77 5.93 2.97 15.54
C TRP A 77 6.40 2.00 16.63
N LYS A 78 7.12 0.95 16.26
CA LYS A 78 7.66 -0.03 17.22
C LYS A 78 8.58 0.61 18.26
N GLU A 79 9.38 1.59 17.86
CA GLU A 79 10.29 2.31 18.75
C GLU A 79 9.56 3.29 19.68
N GLY A 80 8.48 3.93 19.19
CA GLY A 80 7.75 4.99 19.91
C GLY A 80 6.57 4.52 20.75
N SER A 81 6.02 3.32 20.51
CA SER A 81 4.79 2.85 21.16
C SER A 81 5.09 2.01 22.42
N LYS A 82 5.33 2.67 23.53
CA LYS A 82 5.26 1.99 24.86
C LYS A 82 3.80 1.76 25.27
N GLY A 83 3.06 0.88 24.58
CA GLY A 83 1.78 0.37 25.06
C GLY A 83 0.50 0.79 24.33
N GLU A 84 0.53 1.66 23.32
CA GLU A 84 -0.67 2.01 22.53
C GLU A 84 -0.77 1.18 21.22
N ASN A 85 -1.09 -0.11 21.38
CA ASN A 85 -1.12 -1.02 20.23
C ASN A 85 -2.35 -0.82 19.32
N LYS A 86 -3.51 -0.39 19.87
CA LYS A 86 -4.77 -0.35 19.12
C LYS A 86 -4.76 0.63 17.94
N ALA A 87 -4.29 1.86 18.14
CA ALA A 87 -4.23 2.86 17.06
C ALA A 87 -3.30 2.42 15.91
N PHE A 88 -2.21 1.71 16.24
CA PHE A 88 -1.32 1.11 15.25
C PHE A 88 -2.02 -0.01 14.47
N GLU A 89 -2.72 -0.89 15.18
CA GLU A 89 -3.47 -2.00 14.58
C GLU A 89 -4.50 -1.48 13.58
N ASP A 90 -5.26 -0.46 13.95
CA ASP A 90 -6.24 0.18 13.08
C ASP A 90 -5.58 0.77 11.84
N MET A 91 -4.42 1.44 11.98
CA MET A 91 -3.67 1.97 10.83
C MET A 91 -3.11 0.89 9.93
N VAL A 92 -2.57 -0.19 10.49
CA VAL A 92 -2.09 -1.34 9.71
C VAL A 92 -3.24 -1.97 8.95
N LEU A 93 -4.41 -2.15 9.57
CA LEU A 93 -5.60 -2.69 8.91
C LEU A 93 -6.07 -1.78 7.77
N LEU A 94 -6.14 -0.46 7.99
CA LEU A 94 -6.51 0.52 6.96
C LEU A 94 -5.53 0.55 5.79
N THR A 95 -4.23 0.39 6.07
CA THR A 95 -3.18 0.44 5.05
C THR A 95 -3.03 -0.89 4.29
N THR A 96 -3.45 -2.00 4.89
CA THR A 96 -3.30 -3.35 4.32
C THR A 96 -3.81 -3.51 2.89
N PRO A 97 -4.98 -2.97 2.48
CA PRO A 97 -5.43 -3.09 1.09
C PRO A 97 -4.47 -2.44 0.09
N SER A 98 -3.93 -1.27 0.43
CA SER A 98 -2.96 -0.57 -0.40
C SER A 98 -1.64 -1.33 -0.49
N VAL A 99 -1.10 -1.77 0.64
CA VAL A 99 0.13 -2.58 0.69
C VAL A 99 -0.02 -3.87 -0.11
N PHE A 100 -1.14 -4.58 0.07
CA PHE A 100 -1.42 -5.80 -0.68
C PHE A 100 -1.44 -5.55 -2.19
N TYR A 101 -2.10 -4.48 -2.65
CA TYR A 101 -2.13 -4.10 -4.06
C TYR A 101 -0.72 -3.77 -4.60
N LEU A 102 0.07 -2.99 -3.85
CA LEU A 102 1.45 -2.64 -4.22
C LEU A 102 2.36 -3.87 -4.30
N GLU A 103 2.22 -4.83 -3.38
CA GLU A 103 2.94 -6.11 -3.45
C GLU A 103 2.54 -6.94 -4.68
N GLN A 104 1.27 -6.91 -5.07
CA GLN A 104 0.83 -7.59 -6.30
C GLN A 104 1.38 -6.88 -7.55
N LEU A 105 1.40 -5.55 -7.59
CA LEU A 105 2.06 -4.80 -8.67
C LEU A 105 3.53 -5.22 -8.83
N ARG A 106 4.27 -5.34 -7.74
CA ARG A 106 5.65 -5.82 -7.75
C ARG A 106 5.77 -7.23 -8.31
N LYS A 107 4.87 -8.15 -7.93
CA LYS A 107 4.86 -9.54 -8.40
C LYS A 107 4.54 -9.66 -9.89
N HIS A 108 3.81 -8.70 -10.45
CA HIS A 108 3.43 -8.64 -11.86
C HIS A 108 4.28 -7.62 -12.64
N ASP A 109 5.53 -7.44 -12.21
CA ASP A 109 6.52 -6.60 -12.87
C ASP A 109 6.02 -5.18 -13.15
N TYR A 110 5.29 -4.62 -12.16
CA TYR A 110 4.73 -3.26 -12.18
C TYR A 110 3.79 -2.97 -13.36
N PHE A 111 3.27 -4.01 -13.99
CA PHE A 111 2.34 -3.87 -15.12
C PHE A 111 0.93 -3.58 -14.63
N ILE A 112 0.56 -2.29 -14.62
CA ILE A 112 -0.68 -1.77 -14.01
C ILE A 112 -1.97 -2.28 -14.70
N LEU A 113 -1.89 -2.69 -15.97
CA LEU A 113 -3.01 -3.24 -16.73
C LEU A 113 -3.15 -4.77 -16.59
N ASN A 114 -2.36 -5.41 -15.73
CA ASN A 114 -2.45 -6.85 -15.54
C ASN A 114 -3.85 -7.24 -15.03
N LYS A 115 -4.52 -8.12 -15.77
CA LYS A 115 -5.88 -8.60 -15.45
C LYS A 115 -5.96 -9.26 -14.08
N SER A 116 -4.86 -9.84 -13.58
CA SER A 116 -4.81 -10.45 -12.26
C SER A 116 -5.05 -9.44 -11.14
N LEU A 117 -4.69 -8.16 -11.35
CA LEU A 117 -4.85 -7.08 -10.36
C LEU A 117 -6.32 -6.68 -10.15
N SER A 118 -7.17 -6.89 -11.15
CA SER A 118 -8.62 -6.62 -11.11
C SER A 118 -9.48 -7.89 -10.93
N SER A 119 -8.85 -9.05 -10.76
CA SER A 119 -9.54 -10.33 -10.60
C SER A 119 -10.34 -10.40 -9.28
N PRO A 120 -11.53 -11.04 -9.27
CA PRO A 120 -12.27 -11.34 -8.04
C PRO A 120 -11.44 -12.12 -7.01
N PHE A 121 -10.53 -12.99 -7.47
CA PHE A 121 -9.60 -13.72 -6.58
C PHE A 121 -8.68 -12.81 -5.77
N MET A 122 -8.39 -11.60 -6.25
CA MET A 122 -7.65 -10.61 -5.49
C MET A 122 -8.41 -10.17 -4.24
N ASN A 123 -9.72 -9.98 -4.36
CA ASN A 123 -10.57 -9.61 -3.22
C ASN A 123 -10.61 -10.73 -2.18
N VAL A 124 -10.71 -11.99 -2.60
CA VAL A 124 -10.68 -13.15 -1.69
C VAL A 124 -9.34 -13.26 -0.97
N LYS A 125 -8.21 -13.10 -1.68
CA LYS A 125 -6.88 -13.10 -1.07
C LYS A 125 -6.71 -11.95 -0.06
N LEU A 126 -7.19 -10.76 -0.40
CA LEU A 126 -7.18 -9.61 0.51
C LEU A 126 -8.03 -9.86 1.75
N GLN A 127 -9.25 -10.37 1.59
CA GLN A 127 -10.13 -10.71 2.72
C GLN A 127 -9.48 -11.73 3.64
N ASN A 128 -8.88 -12.79 3.09
CA ASN A 128 -8.16 -13.79 3.88
C ASN A 128 -6.99 -13.15 4.65
N ARG A 129 -6.22 -12.26 4.03
CA ARG A 129 -5.12 -11.54 4.71
C ARG A 129 -5.65 -10.69 5.87
N LEU A 130 -6.73 -9.94 5.66
CA LEU A 130 -7.36 -9.12 6.71
C LEU A 130 -7.90 -9.97 7.87
N LEU A 131 -8.53 -11.11 7.56
CA LEU A 131 -9.02 -12.05 8.58
C LEU A 131 -7.89 -12.65 9.41
N VAL A 132 -6.79 -13.04 8.77
CA VAL A 132 -5.60 -13.57 9.47
C VAL A 132 -4.99 -12.50 10.37
N GLN A 133 -4.82 -11.27 9.88
CA GLN A 133 -4.31 -10.16 10.68
C GLN A 133 -5.21 -9.90 11.91
N LYS A 134 -6.52 -9.80 11.70
CA LYS A 134 -7.48 -9.59 12.79
C LYS A 134 -7.47 -10.72 13.83
N LYS A 135 -7.27 -11.96 13.40
CA LYS A 135 -7.14 -13.11 14.32
C LYS A 135 -5.83 -13.05 15.11
N LEU A 136 -4.72 -12.75 14.45
CA LEU A 136 -3.41 -12.62 15.11
C LEU A 136 -3.44 -11.52 16.17
N HIS A 137 -4.04 -10.36 15.89
CA HIS A 137 -4.18 -9.28 16.87
C HIS A 137 -5.03 -9.71 18.08
N ARG A 138 -6.18 -10.34 17.85
CA ARG A 138 -7.00 -10.87 18.95
C ARG A 138 -6.27 -11.90 19.80
N TYR A 139 -5.41 -12.73 19.21
CA TYR A 139 -4.64 -13.73 19.91
C TYR A 139 -3.56 -13.08 20.80
N CYS A 140 -2.88 -12.05 20.29
CA CYS A 140 -1.92 -11.27 21.08
C CYS A 140 -2.59 -10.54 22.24
N ASP A 141 -3.77 -9.93 22.04
CA ASP A 141 -4.55 -9.27 23.09
C ASP A 141 -4.98 -10.26 24.19
N CYS A 142 -5.35 -11.49 23.83
CA CYS A 142 -5.71 -12.53 24.80
C CYS A 142 -4.50 -12.96 25.64
N LEU A 143 -3.33 -13.13 25.03
CA LEU A 143 -2.11 -13.50 25.75
C LEU A 143 -1.67 -12.41 26.73
N LEU A 144 -1.69 -11.14 26.31
CA LEU A 144 -1.33 -10.01 27.18
C LEU A 144 -2.28 -9.86 28.36
N LYS A 145 -3.60 -10.09 28.17
CA LYS A 145 -4.58 -10.04 29.26
C LYS A 145 -4.40 -11.20 30.24
N THR A 146 -3.97 -12.36 29.77
CA THR A 146 -3.75 -13.55 30.62
C THR A 146 -2.50 -13.35 31.47
N GLU A 147 -1.45 -12.73 30.95
CA GLU A 147 -0.25 -12.43 31.76
C GLU A 147 -0.51 -11.34 32.81
N MET A 148 -1.36 -10.33 32.52
CA MET A 148 -1.72 -9.29 33.49
C MET A 148 -2.67 -9.75 34.58
N SER A 149 -3.36 -10.89 34.43
CA SER A 149 -4.24 -11.47 35.46
C SER A 149 -3.51 -12.40 36.43
N LEU A 150 -2.23 -12.65 36.22
CA LEU A 150 -1.39 -13.50 37.05
C LEU A 150 -0.47 -12.72 38.01
N PHE A 151 -0.58 -11.39 38.02
CA PHE A 151 0.05 -10.46 38.96
C PHE A 151 -1.01 -9.64 39.72
#